data_c9d0b1e950600c871f19d173ee7ef566
#
_entry.id   c9d0b1e950600c871f19d173ee7ef566
#
_cell.length_a   1.000
_cell.length_b   1.000
_cell.length_c   1.000
_cell.angle_alpha   90.00
_cell.angle_beta   90.00
_cell.angle_gamma   90.00
#
_symmetry.space_group_name_H-M   'P 1'
#
loop_
_entity.id
_entity.type
_entity.pdbx_description
1 polymer ?
#
loop_
_entity_poly.entity_id
_entity_poly.type
_entity_poly.pdbx_seq_one_letter_code
_entity_poly.pdbx_strand_id
1 'polypeptide(L)'
;MEQSWDDPNVFEWIGLLKAYSYNQEPKRFKINGQYGWSPKVLHPFTQDASILTAKQIWYNGSEDYKWAISKDGYYRIKINVFEETIEGEYLGAEEPDGIETIDNGKREMESDDAIYNLAGQRLSKPQRGLNIIGGKKVVIK
;
A
#
# COMPACT_ATOMS: atom_id res chain seq x y z
N MET A 1 7.19 2.76 -3.29
CA MET A 1 7.55 2.63 -1.87
C MET A 1 7.46 3.99 -1.22
N GLU A 2 6.93 4.04 -0.03
CA GLU A 2 6.85 5.25 0.76
C GLU A 2 7.92 5.23 1.84
N GLN A 3 8.52 6.39 2.13
CA GLN A 3 9.52 6.53 3.18
C GLN A 3 8.82 6.56 4.54
N SER A 4 9.36 5.86 5.52
CA SER A 4 8.86 5.91 6.89
C SER A 4 9.03 7.31 7.51
N TRP A 5 8.06 7.72 8.31
CA TRP A 5 8.13 8.98 9.07
C TRP A 5 9.14 8.90 10.24
N ASP A 6 9.32 7.72 10.80
CA ASP A 6 10.15 7.51 11.99
C ASP A 6 11.63 7.26 11.65
N ASP A 7 11.92 6.68 10.50
CA ASP A 7 13.28 6.37 10.05
C ASP A 7 13.43 6.68 8.55
N PRO A 8 14.25 7.66 8.17
CA PRO A 8 14.45 8.05 6.77
C PRO A 8 15.16 6.97 5.92
N ASN A 9 15.73 5.95 6.53
CA ASN A 9 16.36 4.82 5.81
C ASN A 9 15.38 3.69 5.51
N VAL A 10 14.18 3.74 6.08
CA VAL A 10 13.15 2.71 5.92
C VAL A 10 12.13 3.12 4.88
N PHE A 11 11.85 2.20 3.97
CA PHE A 11 10.83 2.33 2.95
C PHE A 11 9.89 1.13 3.00
N GLU A 12 8.60 1.39 2.87
CA GLU A 12 7.55 0.37 2.86
C GLU A 12 6.74 0.45 1.57
N TRP A 13 6.33 -0.70 1.08
CA TRP A 13 5.41 -0.83 -0.03
C TRP A 13 4.39 -1.93 0.26
N ILE A 14 3.13 -1.64 -0.02
CA ILE A 14 2.04 -2.61 0.01
C ILE A 14 1.39 -2.63 -1.35
N GLY A 15 1.17 -3.80 -1.90
CA GLY A 15 0.53 -3.91 -3.21
C GLY A 15 0.43 -5.34 -3.71
N LEU A 16 -0.23 -5.46 -4.86
CA LEU A 16 -0.48 -6.72 -5.52
C LEU A 16 0.74 -7.17 -6.32
N LEU A 17 1.27 -8.35 -6.01
CA LEU A 17 2.24 -9.06 -6.84
C LEU A 17 1.55 -10.21 -7.57
N LYS A 18 1.66 -10.22 -8.88
CA LYS A 18 1.12 -11.29 -9.75
C LYS A 18 2.24 -11.97 -10.51
N ALA A 19 1.99 -13.24 -10.88
CA ALA A 19 2.81 -13.91 -11.86
C ALA A 19 2.79 -13.11 -13.16
N TYR A 20 3.96 -12.81 -13.67
CA TYR A 20 4.07 -12.30 -15.01
C TYR A 20 3.88 -13.50 -15.98
N SER A 21 2.91 -13.39 -16.86
CA SER A 21 2.53 -14.50 -17.75
C SER A 21 3.42 -14.66 -18.98
N TYR A 22 4.45 -13.84 -19.12
CA TYR A 22 5.36 -13.92 -20.25
C TYR A 22 6.36 -15.05 -20.05
N ASN A 23 6.35 -16.03 -20.95
CA ASN A 23 7.24 -17.20 -20.97
C ASN A 23 7.16 -18.17 -19.78
N GLN A 24 6.08 -18.22 -19.01
CA GLN A 24 5.91 -19.13 -17.87
C GLN A 24 7.04 -19.04 -16.83
N GLU A 25 7.73 -17.91 -16.76
CA GLU A 25 8.78 -17.70 -15.77
C GLU A 25 8.22 -17.65 -14.34
N PRO A 26 9.01 -18.08 -13.33
CA PRO A 26 8.61 -17.94 -11.94
C PRO A 26 8.29 -16.50 -11.59
N LYS A 27 7.38 -16.33 -10.65
CA LYS A 27 7.00 -15.02 -10.09
C LYS A 27 8.21 -14.37 -9.42
N ARG A 28 8.79 -13.40 -10.09
CA ARG A 28 10.07 -12.78 -9.68
C ARG A 28 9.99 -11.27 -9.72
N PHE A 29 10.71 -10.62 -8.83
CA PHE A 29 10.91 -9.17 -8.86
C PHE A 29 12.26 -8.77 -8.27
N LYS A 30 12.67 -7.55 -8.56
CA LYS A 30 13.77 -6.83 -7.92
C LYS A 30 13.33 -5.38 -7.71
N ILE A 31 14.02 -4.66 -6.86
CA ILE A 31 13.67 -3.27 -6.54
C ILE A 31 14.66 -2.35 -7.22
N ASN A 32 14.13 -1.39 -7.97
CA ASN A 32 14.94 -0.37 -8.59
C ASN A 32 14.92 0.90 -7.73
N GLY A 33 16.06 1.31 -7.23
CA GLY A 33 16.21 2.47 -6.35
C GLY A 33 16.25 3.82 -7.07
N GLN A 34 16.11 3.81 -8.41
CA GLN A 34 16.14 5.04 -9.21
C GLN A 34 15.38 4.86 -10.52
N TYR A 35 15.24 5.95 -11.25
CA TYR A 35 14.71 5.90 -12.62
C TYR A 35 15.72 5.25 -13.56
N GLY A 36 15.35 4.11 -14.14
CA GLY A 36 16.23 3.28 -14.96
C GLY A 36 16.81 2.07 -14.20
N TRP A 37 17.51 1.17 -14.91
CA TRP A 37 17.93 -0.12 -14.36
C TRP A 37 19.34 -0.14 -13.77
N SER A 38 20.15 0.86 -13.97
CA SER A 38 21.53 0.93 -13.50
C SER A 38 21.86 2.32 -12.97
N PRO A 39 22.69 2.45 -11.95
CA PRO A 39 23.45 1.42 -11.23
C PRO A 39 22.81 0.91 -9.92
N LYS A 40 21.66 1.43 -9.48
CA LYS A 40 21.18 1.22 -8.10
C LYS A 40 20.00 0.25 -8.03
N VAL A 41 20.27 -1.02 -8.26
CA VAL A 41 19.30 -2.09 -8.16
C VAL A 41 19.52 -2.87 -6.86
N LEU A 42 18.43 -3.12 -6.14
CA LEU A 42 18.40 -3.95 -4.95
C LEU A 42 17.90 -5.34 -5.33
N HIS A 43 18.66 -6.36 -5.01
CA HIS A 43 18.35 -7.76 -5.34
C HIS A 43 18.85 -8.73 -4.27
N PRO A 44 18.44 -10.01 -4.28
CA PRO A 44 18.91 -10.98 -3.34
C PRO A 44 20.33 -11.45 -3.67
N PHE A 45 20.98 -12.14 -2.71
CA PHE A 45 22.30 -12.78 -2.90
C PHE A 45 22.23 -14.06 -3.72
N THR A 46 21.04 -14.64 -3.86
CA THR A 46 20.83 -15.87 -4.63
C THR A 46 19.61 -15.74 -5.50
N GLN A 47 19.64 -16.38 -6.67
CA GLN A 47 18.49 -16.42 -7.57
C GLN A 47 17.31 -17.12 -6.89
N ASP A 48 16.13 -16.53 -7.06
CA ASP A 48 14.85 -17.04 -6.54
C ASP A 48 14.75 -17.15 -5.01
N ALA A 49 15.50 -16.31 -4.30
CA ALA A 49 15.34 -16.19 -2.86
C ALA A 49 13.88 -15.80 -2.54
N SER A 50 13.23 -16.57 -1.65
CA SER A 50 11.87 -16.25 -1.24
C SER A 50 11.81 -14.91 -0.51
N ILE A 51 10.92 -14.02 -0.95
CA ILE A 51 10.73 -12.72 -0.26
C ILE A 51 10.25 -12.91 1.18
N LEU A 52 9.51 -13.98 1.48
CA LEU A 52 8.98 -14.24 2.82
C LEU A 52 10.03 -14.67 3.83
N THR A 53 11.19 -15.13 3.37
CA THR A 53 12.32 -15.55 4.22
C THR A 53 13.58 -14.71 4.01
N ALA A 54 13.57 -13.82 3.01
CA ALA A 54 14.68 -12.93 2.73
C ALA A 54 14.90 -11.96 3.90
N LYS A 55 16.18 -11.71 4.23
CA LYS A 55 16.58 -10.79 5.29
C LYS A 55 17.56 -9.73 4.83
N GLN A 56 18.27 -9.96 3.75
CA GLN A 56 19.34 -9.10 3.28
C GLN A 56 19.15 -8.69 1.83
N ILE A 57 19.64 -7.51 1.51
CA ILE A 57 19.70 -6.94 0.17
C ILE A 57 21.16 -6.95 -0.29
N TRP A 58 21.38 -7.33 -1.53
CA TRP A 58 22.62 -7.06 -2.22
C TRP A 58 22.47 -5.79 -3.07
N TYR A 59 23.22 -4.78 -2.73
CA TYR A 59 23.20 -3.50 -3.41
C TYR A 59 24.32 -3.46 -4.46
N ASN A 60 23.96 -3.12 -5.70
CA ASN A 60 24.90 -3.07 -6.83
C ASN A 60 25.66 -4.37 -7.10
N GLY A 61 25.10 -5.51 -6.82
CA GLY A 61 25.68 -6.76 -7.23
C GLY A 61 25.76 -6.91 -8.75
N SER A 62 26.70 -7.72 -9.22
CA SER A 62 26.91 -7.96 -10.65
C SER A 62 25.87 -8.86 -11.28
N GLU A 63 25.15 -9.64 -10.44
CA GLU A 63 24.20 -10.65 -10.86
C GLU A 63 22.78 -10.11 -10.95
N ASP A 64 22.01 -10.56 -11.95
CA ASP A 64 20.61 -10.19 -12.12
C ASP A 64 19.67 -11.09 -11.32
N TYR A 65 19.98 -11.33 -10.04
CA TYR A 65 19.14 -12.14 -9.16
C TYR A 65 17.84 -11.43 -8.79
N LYS A 66 16.81 -12.21 -8.56
CA LYS A 66 15.46 -11.72 -8.26
C LYS A 66 14.87 -12.46 -7.07
N TRP A 67 14.08 -11.77 -6.26
CA TRP A 67 13.23 -12.43 -5.26
C TRP A 67 12.07 -13.12 -5.95
N ALA A 68 11.68 -14.27 -5.39
CA ALA A 68 10.52 -15.03 -5.84
C ALA A 68 9.35 -14.88 -4.85
N ILE A 69 8.15 -14.95 -5.41
CA ILE A 69 6.91 -15.08 -4.66
C ILE A 69 6.31 -16.47 -4.89
N SER A 70 5.68 -17.04 -3.87
CA SER A 70 5.08 -18.37 -3.95
C SER A 70 3.66 -18.38 -4.51
N LYS A 71 2.94 -17.28 -4.42
CA LYS A 71 1.54 -17.14 -4.88
C LYS A 71 1.21 -15.68 -5.19
N ASP A 72 0.18 -15.49 -6.03
CA ASP A 72 -0.37 -14.17 -6.28
C ASP A 72 -1.08 -13.63 -5.05
N GLY A 73 -1.02 -12.32 -4.85
CA GLY A 73 -1.72 -11.65 -3.78
C GLY A 73 -1.01 -10.38 -3.33
N TYR A 74 -1.53 -9.83 -2.26
CA TYR A 74 -0.99 -8.62 -1.66
C TYR A 74 0.18 -8.96 -0.75
N TYR A 75 1.20 -8.14 -0.85
CA TYR A 75 2.44 -8.25 -0.08
C TYR A 75 2.77 -6.90 0.54
N ARG A 76 3.30 -6.94 1.75
CA ARG A 76 4.03 -5.84 2.35
C ARG A 76 5.51 -6.11 2.18
N ILE A 77 6.25 -5.14 1.66
CA ILE A 77 7.72 -5.21 1.53
C ILE A 77 8.28 -3.99 2.23
N LYS A 78 9.13 -4.24 3.21
CA LYS A 78 9.84 -3.21 3.97
C LYS A 78 11.33 -3.37 3.73
N ILE A 79 12.01 -2.27 3.43
CA ILE A 79 13.47 -2.24 3.25
C ILE A 79 14.09 -1.19 4.17
N ASN A 80 15.29 -1.49 4.69
CA ASN A 80 16.15 -0.50 5.31
C ASN A 80 17.42 -0.40 4.44
N VAL A 81 17.59 0.74 3.80
CA VAL A 81 18.69 0.94 2.84
C VAL A 81 20.03 1.19 3.53
N PHE A 82 20.04 1.58 4.79
CA PHE A 82 21.28 1.75 5.58
C PHE A 82 21.79 0.41 6.12
N GLU A 83 20.88 -0.41 6.62
CA GLU A 83 21.19 -1.74 7.15
C GLU A 83 21.25 -2.83 6.07
N GLU A 84 20.86 -2.49 4.83
CA GLU A 84 20.77 -3.42 3.70
C GLU A 84 19.88 -4.63 3.98
N THR A 85 18.74 -4.38 4.64
CA THR A 85 17.79 -5.43 5.04
C THR A 85 16.47 -5.33 4.29
N ILE A 86 15.80 -6.47 4.14
CA ILE A 86 14.49 -6.58 3.53
C ILE A 86 13.61 -7.56 4.32
N GLU A 87 12.34 -7.21 4.45
CA GLU A 87 11.30 -8.06 5.02
C GLU A 87 10.11 -8.10 4.06
N GLY A 88 9.59 -9.30 3.82
CA GLY A 88 8.38 -9.51 3.04
C GLY A 88 7.33 -10.25 3.86
N GLU A 89 6.09 -9.80 3.75
CA GLU A 89 4.93 -10.40 4.37
C GLU A 89 3.83 -10.61 3.32
N TYR A 90 3.18 -11.77 3.33
CA TYR A 90 2.01 -12.03 2.51
C TYR A 90 0.75 -11.63 3.28
N LEU A 91 -0.04 -10.71 2.74
CA LEU A 91 -1.22 -10.15 3.41
C LEU A 91 -2.52 -10.86 3.01
N GLY A 92 -2.54 -11.57 1.88
CA GLY A 92 -3.74 -12.25 1.40
C GLY A 92 -3.94 -12.14 -0.10
N ALA A 93 -4.97 -12.82 -0.60
CA ALA A 93 -5.36 -12.75 -2.01
C ALA A 93 -6.17 -11.49 -2.34
N GLU A 94 -6.82 -10.91 -1.33
CA GLU A 94 -7.66 -9.73 -1.44
C GLU A 94 -6.93 -8.51 -0.86
N GLU A 95 -7.32 -7.33 -1.31
CA GLU A 95 -6.76 -6.07 -0.81
C GLU A 95 -6.98 -5.97 0.70
N PRO A 96 -5.93 -5.70 1.49
CA PRO A 96 -6.09 -5.56 2.92
C PRO A 96 -7.00 -4.38 3.27
N ASP A 97 -7.95 -4.60 4.15
CA ASP A 97 -8.81 -3.56 4.70
C ASP A 97 -7.96 -2.43 5.32
N GLY A 98 -8.20 -1.19 4.93
CA GLY A 98 -7.51 -0.02 5.45
C GLY A 98 -6.39 0.55 4.58
N ILE A 99 -6.11 -0.01 3.40
CA ILE A 99 -5.43 0.74 2.35
C ILE A 99 -6.51 1.60 1.67
N GLU A 100 -6.75 2.79 2.20
CA GLU A 100 -7.48 3.80 1.43
C GLU A 100 -6.59 4.17 0.24
N THR A 101 -6.82 3.52 -0.90
CA THR A 101 -6.45 4.13 -2.17
C THR A 101 -7.21 5.44 -2.23
N ILE A 102 -6.49 6.55 -2.12
CA ILE A 102 -7.05 7.84 -2.47
C ILE A 102 -7.22 7.80 -3.99
N ASP A 103 -8.27 7.14 -4.43
CA ASP A 103 -8.76 7.29 -5.79
C ASP A 103 -9.42 8.67 -5.85
N ASN A 104 -8.75 9.60 -6.52
CA ASN A 104 -9.24 10.94 -6.77
C ASN A 104 -10.44 10.89 -7.75
N GLY A 105 -11.53 10.27 -7.35
CA GLY A 105 -12.71 10.34 -8.15
C GLY A 105 -13.71 9.21 -7.98
N LYS A 106 -14.29 9.07 -6.87
CA LYS A 106 -15.68 8.74 -6.55
C LYS A 106 -15.75 8.22 -5.11
N ARG A 107 -15.87 9.13 -4.17
CA ARG A 107 -16.61 8.80 -2.96
C ARG A 107 -18.06 8.61 -3.40
N GLU A 108 -18.49 7.37 -3.58
CA GLU A 108 -19.86 7.04 -3.25
C GLU A 108 -19.91 7.20 -1.73
N MET A 109 -20.34 8.37 -1.31
CA MET A 109 -20.82 8.58 0.04
C MET A 109 -21.97 7.59 0.21
N GLU A 110 -21.76 6.51 0.97
CA GLU A 110 -22.86 6.00 1.75
C GLU A 110 -23.37 7.22 2.51
N SER A 111 -24.56 7.66 2.14
CA SER A 111 -25.22 8.76 2.81
C SER A 111 -25.50 8.29 4.23
N ASP A 112 -24.59 8.58 5.14
CA ASP A 112 -24.96 8.62 6.54
C ASP A 112 -25.92 9.81 6.66
N ASP A 113 -27.20 9.54 6.55
CA ASP A 113 -28.29 10.50 6.71
C ASP A 113 -28.38 11.02 8.15
N ALA A 114 -27.24 11.04 8.84
CA ALA A 114 -27.15 11.56 10.19
C ALA A 114 -27.46 13.04 10.18
N ILE A 115 -28.48 13.40 10.95
CA ILE A 115 -28.95 14.77 11.13
C ILE A 115 -28.33 15.35 12.37
N TYR A 116 -27.69 16.52 12.24
CA TYR A 116 -27.08 17.23 13.35
C TYR A 116 -27.68 18.63 13.47
N ASN A 117 -27.75 19.14 14.70
CA ASN A 117 -28.03 20.55 14.95
C ASN A 117 -26.76 21.41 14.83
N LEU A 118 -26.86 22.72 14.95
CA LEU A 118 -25.73 23.64 14.90
C LEU A 118 -24.72 23.45 16.05
N ALA A 119 -25.12 22.83 17.14
CA ALA A 119 -24.26 22.48 18.28
C ALA A 119 -23.50 21.17 18.07
N GLY A 120 -23.68 20.49 16.92
CA GLY A 120 -23.04 19.21 16.60
C GLY A 120 -23.68 17.98 17.23
N GLN A 121 -24.88 18.12 17.82
CA GLN A 121 -25.61 17.00 18.43
C GLN A 121 -26.39 16.23 17.39
N ARG A 122 -26.29 14.91 17.40
CA ARG A 122 -27.06 14.03 16.50
C ARG A 122 -28.55 14.04 16.89
N LEU A 123 -29.38 14.26 15.89
CA LEU A 123 -30.83 14.30 16.05
C LEU A 123 -31.48 13.09 15.40
N SER A 124 -32.53 12.59 16.02
CA SER A 124 -33.36 11.50 15.47
C SER A 124 -34.34 11.97 14.39
N LYS A 125 -34.61 13.25 14.35
CA LYS A 125 -35.50 13.92 13.36
C LYS A 125 -35.01 15.35 13.09
N PRO A 126 -35.24 15.89 11.87
CA PRO A 126 -34.96 17.29 11.59
C PRO A 126 -35.78 18.22 12.52
N GLN A 127 -35.12 19.23 13.03
CA GLN A 127 -35.76 20.29 13.84
C GLN A 127 -36.07 21.50 12.98
N ARG A 128 -37.03 22.28 13.40
CA ARG A 128 -37.33 23.56 12.75
C ARG A 128 -36.12 24.49 12.87
N GLY A 129 -35.72 25.07 11.74
CA GLY A 129 -34.55 25.91 11.64
C GLY A 129 -33.41 25.24 10.87
N LEU A 130 -32.16 25.59 11.18
CA LEU A 130 -30.98 25.11 10.47
C LEU A 130 -30.52 23.76 11.02
N ASN A 131 -30.42 22.76 10.13
CA ASN A 131 -29.87 21.43 10.42
C ASN A 131 -28.73 21.13 9.49
N ILE A 132 -27.85 20.20 9.89
CA ILE A 132 -26.79 19.63 9.06
C ILE A 132 -27.19 18.20 8.74
N ILE A 133 -27.48 17.92 7.45
CA ILE A 133 -27.90 16.62 6.94
C ILE A 133 -26.92 16.20 5.86
N GLY A 134 -26.27 15.05 6.02
CA GLY A 134 -25.28 14.58 5.06
C GLY A 134 -24.15 15.61 4.82
N GLY A 135 -23.72 16.33 5.86
CA GLY A 135 -22.70 17.37 5.78
C GLY A 135 -23.15 18.70 5.15
N LYS A 136 -24.42 18.84 4.76
CA LYS A 136 -25.00 20.06 4.14
C LYS A 136 -25.90 20.79 5.11
N LYS A 137 -25.89 22.13 5.07
CA LYS A 137 -26.79 22.97 5.83
C LYS A 137 -28.14 22.98 5.17
N VAL A 138 -29.19 22.60 5.89
CA VAL A 138 -30.58 22.53 5.43
C VAL A 138 -31.48 23.32 6.39
N VAL A 139 -32.30 24.22 5.86
CA VAL A 139 -33.30 24.99 6.65
C VAL A 139 -34.65 24.30 6.55
N ILE A 140 -35.20 23.89 7.69
CA ILE A 140 -36.54 23.33 7.84
C ILE A 140 -37.47 24.46 8.30
N LYS A 141 -38.45 24.78 7.46
CA LYS A 141 -39.46 25.82 7.74
C LYS A 141 -40.60 25.30 8.62
#